data_804c7da7a27254f4472bba0030e0a52e
#
_entry.id   804c7da7a27254f4472bba0030e0a52e
#
_cell.length_a   1.000
_cell.length_b   1.000
_cell.length_c   1.000
_cell.angle_alpha   90.00
_cell.angle_beta   90.00
_cell.angle_gamma   90.00
#
_symmetry.space_group_name_H-M   'P 1'
#
loop_
_entity.id
_entity.type
_entity.pdbx_description
1 polymer ?
#
loop_
_entity_poly.entity_id
_entity_poly.type
_entity_poly.pdbx_seq_one_letter_code
_entity_poly.pdbx_strand_id
1 'polypeptide(L)'
;ASTEYYYIDKTMMIKEFIDERPLVTLFTRPRRFGKTLNMDMLRTFFEKTDEDTSIYFENKKIWSCGQKYRDYQGKYPVIFLTFKDVKFDTWEETFESVRDILAKETQCHEELLTSEKCDKYDRQKYEDLASGNVNEVRLSAALQDLSDMLHRHYGVAPIIIIDEYDTPIQQGHMNGFYETVVNFMRNLFSGGLKDNPHVNYGFLSGILRVAKESIFSGLNNLKINSVLDERYSEYFGFTTAEDRKSTRLN
;
A
#
# COMPACT_ATOMS: atom_id res chain seq x y z
N ALA A 1 -35.75 -0.70 -6.44
CA ALA A 1 -34.95 -1.87 -6.76
C ALA A 1 -33.59 -1.71 -6.09
N SER A 2 -33.30 -2.49 -5.05
CA SER A 2 -31.98 -2.55 -4.44
C SER A 2 -31.07 -3.23 -5.45
N THR A 3 -30.12 -2.50 -6.00
CA THR A 3 -29.01 -3.09 -6.76
C THR A 3 -28.12 -3.80 -5.73
N GLU A 4 -28.37 -5.08 -5.49
CA GLU A 4 -27.42 -5.93 -4.77
C GLU A 4 -26.18 -6.06 -5.63
N TYR A 5 -25.11 -5.34 -5.26
CA TYR A 5 -23.80 -5.55 -5.85
C TYR A 5 -23.31 -6.94 -5.45
N TYR A 6 -23.03 -7.79 -6.44
CA TYR A 6 -22.45 -9.09 -6.20
C TYR A 6 -21.01 -8.95 -5.72
N TYR A 7 -20.79 -9.14 -4.41
CA TYR A 7 -19.47 -9.11 -3.81
C TYR A 7 -18.84 -10.50 -3.81
N ILE A 8 -17.69 -10.63 -4.44
CA ILE A 8 -16.92 -11.86 -4.41
C ILE A 8 -15.91 -11.82 -3.28
N ASP A 9 -16.02 -12.77 -2.37
CA ASP A 9 -15.16 -12.86 -1.20
C ASP A 9 -13.74 -13.31 -1.57
N LYS A 10 -12.80 -12.37 -1.56
CA LYS A 10 -11.37 -12.58 -1.81
C LYS A 10 -10.53 -12.57 -0.51
N THR A 11 -11.18 -12.62 0.66
CA THR A 11 -10.49 -12.46 1.96
C THR A 11 -9.51 -13.60 2.28
N MET A 12 -9.55 -14.73 1.59
CA MET A 12 -8.56 -15.79 1.71
C MET A 12 -7.15 -15.35 1.28
N MET A 13 -7.03 -14.26 0.51
CA MET A 13 -5.76 -13.61 0.22
C MET A 13 -5.02 -13.19 1.50
N ILE A 14 -5.77 -12.71 2.50
CA ILE A 14 -5.22 -12.32 3.82
C ILE A 14 -4.61 -13.51 4.51
N LYS A 15 -5.29 -14.67 4.47
CA LYS A 15 -4.79 -15.91 5.07
C LYS A 15 -3.46 -16.34 4.46
N GLU A 16 -3.40 -16.41 3.13
CA GLU A 16 -2.16 -16.80 2.43
C GLU A 16 -1.01 -15.86 2.77
N PHE A 17 -1.29 -14.57 2.83
CA PHE A 17 -0.30 -13.58 3.21
C PHE A 17 0.22 -13.79 4.65
N ILE A 18 -0.67 -13.99 5.63
CA ILE A 18 -0.29 -14.22 7.04
C ILE A 18 0.54 -15.51 7.19
N ASP A 19 0.22 -16.54 6.42
CA ASP A 19 0.94 -17.81 6.48
C ASP A 19 2.36 -17.72 5.90
N GLU A 20 2.55 -16.91 4.85
CA GLU A 20 3.84 -16.76 4.17
C GLU A 20 4.78 -15.72 4.78
N ARG A 21 4.23 -14.66 5.31
CA ARG A 21 4.93 -13.51 5.90
C ARG A 21 6.07 -12.94 5.02
N PRO A 22 5.84 -12.63 3.74
CA PRO A 22 6.83 -11.93 2.95
C PRO A 22 6.99 -10.51 3.46
N LEU A 23 8.21 -9.97 3.50
CA LEU A 23 8.43 -8.60 3.96
C LEU A 23 7.80 -7.60 2.99
N VAL A 24 8.00 -7.79 1.68
CA VAL A 24 7.41 -6.94 0.64
C VAL A 24 6.83 -7.82 -0.45
N THR A 25 5.58 -7.55 -0.80
CA THR A 25 4.88 -8.24 -1.89
C THR A 25 4.46 -7.25 -2.97
N LEU A 26 4.84 -7.53 -4.20
CA LEU A 26 4.42 -6.80 -5.39
C LEU A 26 3.42 -7.62 -6.20
N PHE A 27 2.23 -7.08 -6.39
CA PHE A 27 1.20 -7.65 -7.28
C PHE A 27 1.17 -6.91 -8.60
N THR A 28 1.51 -7.60 -9.69
CA THR A 28 1.39 -7.05 -11.04
C THR A 28 0.22 -7.70 -11.76
N ARG A 29 -0.82 -6.92 -12.04
CA ARG A 29 -2.05 -7.36 -12.69
C ARG A 29 -2.52 -6.30 -13.69
N PRO A 30 -3.20 -6.68 -14.78
CA PRO A 30 -3.79 -5.72 -15.70
C PRO A 30 -4.77 -4.75 -15.03
N ARG A 31 -5.13 -3.69 -15.72
CA ARG A 31 -6.20 -2.78 -15.26
C ARG A 31 -7.52 -3.55 -15.11
N ARG A 32 -8.38 -3.10 -14.18
CA ARG A 32 -9.70 -3.67 -13.89
C ARG A 32 -9.69 -5.09 -13.28
N PHE A 33 -8.55 -5.57 -12.79
CA PHE A 33 -8.43 -6.85 -12.08
C PHE A 33 -8.62 -6.75 -10.56
N GLY A 34 -9.23 -5.68 -10.07
CA GLY A 34 -9.56 -5.53 -8.63
C GLY A 34 -8.37 -5.23 -7.72
N LYS A 35 -7.24 -4.73 -8.26
CA LYS A 35 -6.05 -4.41 -7.44
C LYS A 35 -6.36 -3.46 -6.29
N THR A 36 -6.92 -2.29 -6.61
CA THR A 36 -7.27 -1.27 -5.61
C THR A 36 -8.23 -1.82 -4.55
N LEU A 37 -9.23 -2.61 -4.97
CA LEU A 37 -10.17 -3.23 -4.03
C LEU A 37 -9.47 -4.20 -3.07
N ASN A 38 -8.50 -4.97 -3.55
CA ASN A 38 -7.71 -5.86 -2.70
C ASN A 38 -6.78 -5.08 -1.76
N MET A 39 -6.17 -3.99 -2.23
CA MET A 39 -5.35 -3.13 -1.37
C MET A 39 -6.19 -2.48 -0.26
N ASP A 40 -7.39 -2.00 -0.60
CA ASP A 40 -8.33 -1.43 0.36
C ASP A 40 -8.85 -2.49 1.36
N MET A 41 -9.12 -3.71 0.90
CA MET A 41 -9.45 -4.85 1.77
C MET A 41 -8.33 -5.17 2.76
N LEU A 42 -7.07 -5.19 2.31
CA LEU A 42 -5.91 -5.39 3.19
C LEU A 42 -5.79 -4.26 4.21
N ARG A 43 -5.93 -3.00 3.75
CA ARG A 43 -5.96 -1.84 4.63
C ARG A 43 -7.03 -2.01 5.70
N THR A 44 -8.30 -2.18 5.30
CA THR A 44 -9.45 -2.29 6.21
C THR A 44 -9.28 -3.45 7.21
N PHE A 45 -8.64 -4.53 6.82
CA PHE A 45 -8.40 -5.67 7.71
C PHE A 45 -7.31 -5.38 8.75
N PHE A 46 -6.18 -4.82 8.34
CA PHE A 46 -5.02 -4.67 9.23
C PHE A 46 -5.05 -3.38 10.03
N GLU A 47 -5.64 -2.31 9.50
CA GLU A 47 -5.56 -0.97 10.05
C GLU A 47 -6.22 -0.88 11.43
N LYS A 48 -5.45 -0.34 12.38
CA LYS A 48 -5.95 0.03 13.70
C LYS A 48 -6.68 1.36 13.59
N THR A 49 -7.97 1.34 13.81
CA THR A 49 -8.86 2.51 13.79
C THR A 49 -9.69 2.56 15.09
N ASP A 50 -10.34 3.69 15.34
CA ASP A 50 -11.28 3.83 16.43
C ASP A 50 -12.60 3.10 16.14
N GLU A 51 -12.90 2.84 14.86
CA GLU A 51 -14.07 2.07 14.44
C GLU A 51 -13.77 0.57 14.43
N ASP A 52 -14.77 -0.22 14.81
CA ASP A 52 -14.66 -1.68 14.71
C ASP A 52 -14.87 -2.15 13.28
N THR A 53 -13.78 -2.34 12.56
CA THR A 53 -13.78 -2.83 11.17
C THR A 53 -13.95 -4.35 11.07
N SER A 54 -13.97 -5.10 12.18
CA SER A 54 -14.18 -6.55 12.18
C SER A 54 -15.52 -6.95 11.58
N ILE A 55 -16.53 -6.09 11.72
CA ILE A 55 -17.89 -6.27 11.18
C ILE A 55 -17.93 -6.53 9.67
N TYR A 56 -16.93 -6.02 8.92
CA TYR A 56 -16.83 -6.25 7.48
C TYR A 56 -16.32 -7.66 7.13
N PHE A 57 -15.72 -8.37 8.11
CA PHE A 57 -15.08 -9.65 7.91
C PHE A 57 -15.77 -10.84 8.59
N GLU A 58 -16.66 -10.59 9.55
CA GLU A 58 -17.35 -11.63 10.34
C GLU A 58 -18.09 -12.66 9.48
N ASN A 59 -18.65 -12.25 8.34
CA ASN A 59 -19.35 -13.11 7.39
C ASN A 59 -18.46 -13.55 6.20
N LYS A 60 -17.14 -13.37 6.30
CA LYS A 60 -16.19 -13.69 5.22
C LYS A 60 -15.38 -14.94 5.55
N LYS A 61 -14.82 -15.57 4.52
CA LYS A 61 -14.05 -16.81 4.64
C LYS A 61 -12.89 -16.70 5.61
N ILE A 62 -12.19 -15.55 5.65
CA ILE A 62 -11.07 -15.33 6.57
C ILE A 62 -11.48 -15.50 8.04
N TRP A 63 -12.71 -15.08 8.40
CA TRP A 63 -13.16 -15.14 9.79
C TRP A 63 -13.33 -16.57 10.28
N SER A 64 -13.71 -17.50 9.40
CA SER A 64 -13.87 -18.92 9.70
C SER A 64 -12.53 -19.68 9.78
N CYS A 65 -11.41 -19.05 9.37
CA CYS A 65 -10.08 -19.69 9.42
C CYS A 65 -9.50 -19.81 10.82
N GLY A 66 -10.11 -19.19 11.83
CA GLY A 66 -9.75 -19.35 13.25
C GLY A 66 -9.05 -18.14 13.86
N GLN A 67 -8.85 -18.21 15.18
CA GLN A 67 -8.38 -17.11 16.01
C GLN A 67 -7.00 -16.60 15.58
N LYS A 68 -6.10 -17.46 15.16
CA LYS A 68 -4.76 -17.10 14.64
C LYS A 68 -4.82 -15.95 13.63
N TYR A 69 -5.82 -15.93 12.73
CA TYR A 69 -5.95 -14.91 11.69
C TYR A 69 -6.71 -13.68 12.18
N ARG A 70 -7.72 -13.88 13.05
CA ARG A 70 -8.47 -12.77 13.67
C ARG A 70 -7.59 -11.87 14.53
N ASP A 71 -6.54 -12.43 15.14
CA ASP A 71 -5.59 -11.68 15.97
C ASP A 71 -4.80 -10.62 15.21
N TYR A 72 -4.79 -10.67 13.88
CA TYR A 72 -4.16 -9.65 13.03
C TYR A 72 -5.10 -8.48 12.69
N GLN A 73 -6.42 -8.68 12.81
CA GLN A 73 -7.40 -7.68 12.43
C GLN A 73 -7.33 -6.46 13.35
N GLY A 74 -7.23 -5.26 12.75
CA GLY A 74 -7.23 -3.99 13.47
C GLY A 74 -6.02 -3.78 14.40
N LYS A 75 -4.85 -4.34 14.09
CA LYS A 75 -3.69 -4.32 14.99
C LYS A 75 -2.55 -3.42 14.56
N TYR A 76 -2.52 -2.99 13.30
CA TYR A 76 -1.37 -2.30 12.73
C TYR A 76 -1.69 -0.86 12.35
N PRO A 77 -0.82 0.11 12.61
CA PRO A 77 -0.88 1.35 11.87
C PRO A 77 -0.62 1.05 10.39
N VAL A 78 -1.31 1.74 9.48
CA VAL A 78 -1.18 1.53 8.04
C VAL A 78 -0.84 2.85 7.37
N ILE A 79 0.18 2.85 6.52
CA ILE A 79 0.50 3.94 5.59
C ILE A 79 -0.06 3.51 4.23
N PHE A 80 -1.03 4.25 3.71
CA PHE A 80 -1.71 3.93 2.46
C PHE A 80 -1.52 5.01 1.41
N LEU A 81 -0.79 4.69 0.34
CA LEU A 81 -0.57 5.59 -0.79
C LEU A 81 -1.20 5.04 -2.06
N THR A 82 -1.83 5.91 -2.84
CA THR A 82 -2.26 5.58 -4.20
C THR A 82 -1.76 6.62 -5.20
N PHE A 83 -1.07 6.16 -6.23
CA PHE A 83 -0.54 7.02 -7.28
C PHE A 83 -1.39 7.00 -8.56
N LYS A 84 -2.63 6.47 -8.48
CA LYS A 84 -3.54 6.29 -9.63
C LYS A 84 -3.78 7.56 -10.44
N ASP A 85 -3.77 8.73 -9.80
CA ASP A 85 -4.07 10.02 -10.39
C ASP A 85 -2.81 10.86 -10.69
N VAL A 86 -1.61 10.31 -10.46
CA VAL A 86 -0.34 10.97 -10.78
C VAL A 86 -0.04 10.79 -12.26
N LYS A 87 -0.72 11.59 -13.09
CA LYS A 87 -0.67 11.53 -14.56
C LYS A 87 -0.41 12.92 -15.13
N PHE A 88 0.81 13.38 -14.98
CA PHE A 88 1.26 14.69 -15.41
C PHE A 88 2.33 14.59 -16.48
N ASP A 89 2.48 15.65 -17.26
CA ASP A 89 3.39 15.68 -18.40
C ASP A 89 4.79 16.19 -18.03
N THR A 90 4.94 16.75 -16.82
CA THR A 90 6.20 17.28 -16.30
C THR A 90 6.60 16.61 -14.98
N TRP A 91 7.92 16.63 -14.69
CA TRP A 91 8.43 16.15 -13.41
C TRP A 91 7.93 17.03 -12.24
N GLU A 92 7.92 18.33 -12.44
CA GLU A 92 7.51 19.29 -11.42
C GLU A 92 6.08 19.03 -10.93
N GLU A 93 5.12 18.87 -11.83
CA GLU A 93 3.72 18.56 -11.50
C GLU A 93 3.61 17.16 -10.87
N THR A 94 4.35 16.18 -11.40
CA THR A 94 4.42 14.83 -10.84
C THR A 94 4.94 14.85 -9.41
N PHE A 95 6.03 15.57 -9.15
CA PHE A 95 6.61 15.71 -7.82
C PHE A 95 5.66 16.41 -6.85
N GLU A 96 5.02 17.50 -7.26
CA GLU A 96 4.01 18.20 -6.44
C GLU A 96 2.86 17.26 -6.07
N SER A 97 2.35 16.50 -7.02
CA SER A 97 1.28 15.54 -6.74
C SER A 97 1.70 14.44 -5.77
N VAL A 98 2.91 13.89 -5.90
CA VAL A 98 3.45 12.91 -4.95
C VAL A 98 3.64 13.51 -3.57
N ARG A 99 4.14 14.75 -3.49
CA ARG A 99 4.28 15.48 -2.23
C ARG A 99 2.94 15.68 -1.53
N ASP A 100 1.90 16.05 -2.27
CA ASP A 100 0.55 16.22 -1.74
C ASP A 100 -0.06 14.90 -1.23
N ILE A 101 0.20 13.79 -1.92
CA ILE A 101 -0.23 12.46 -1.47
C ILE A 101 0.42 12.10 -0.13
N LEU A 102 1.74 12.29 -0.01
CA LEU A 102 2.47 12.02 1.23
C LEU A 102 2.08 12.97 2.36
N ALA A 103 1.81 14.24 2.05
CA ALA A 103 1.31 15.22 3.02
C ALA A 103 -0.05 14.82 3.58
N LYS A 104 -0.99 14.43 2.72
CA LYS A 104 -2.33 13.96 3.12
C LYS A 104 -2.26 12.68 3.95
N GLU A 105 -1.43 11.74 3.55
CA GLU A 105 -1.21 10.53 4.35
C GLU A 105 -0.62 10.85 5.73
N THR A 106 0.36 11.76 5.79
CA THR A 106 0.92 12.21 7.07
C THR A 106 -0.15 12.84 7.97
N GLN A 107 -1.05 13.67 7.40
CA GLN A 107 -2.17 14.28 8.13
C GLN A 107 -3.16 13.26 8.70
N CYS A 108 -3.27 12.06 8.12
CA CYS A 108 -4.09 10.98 8.68
C CYS A 108 -3.55 10.44 10.01
N HIS A 109 -2.34 10.80 10.40
CA HIS A 109 -1.65 10.34 11.61
C HIS A 109 -1.38 11.48 12.59
N GLU A 110 -2.36 12.35 12.82
CA GLU A 110 -2.24 13.53 13.71
C GLU A 110 -1.96 13.17 15.17
N GLU A 111 -2.23 11.95 15.61
CA GLU A 111 -1.90 11.42 16.92
C GLU A 111 -0.39 11.49 17.22
N LEU A 112 0.46 11.53 16.18
CA LEU A 112 1.91 11.65 16.35
C LEU A 112 2.33 13.01 16.93
N LEU A 113 1.55 14.08 16.71
CA LEU A 113 1.81 15.41 17.27
C LEU A 113 1.74 15.44 18.80
N THR A 114 0.88 14.62 19.39
CA THR A 114 0.65 14.54 20.84
C THR A 114 1.34 13.32 21.47
N SER A 115 2.02 12.51 20.68
CA SER A 115 2.70 11.31 21.16
C SER A 115 3.85 11.65 22.11
N GLU A 116 3.85 11.08 23.30
CA GLU A 116 4.97 11.19 24.26
C GLU A 116 6.24 10.48 23.77
N LYS A 117 6.11 9.58 22.78
CA LYS A 117 7.22 8.82 22.20
C LYS A 117 7.87 9.53 20.99
N CYS A 118 7.29 10.65 20.55
CA CYS A 118 7.83 11.50 19.51
C CYS A 118 8.50 12.73 20.16
N ASP A 119 9.74 12.97 19.81
CA ASP A 119 10.46 14.14 20.30
C ASP A 119 10.16 15.41 19.47
N LYS A 120 10.82 16.52 19.82
CA LYS A 120 10.62 17.78 19.09
C LYS A 120 11.07 17.73 17.62
N TYR A 121 12.06 16.90 17.30
CA TYR A 121 12.55 16.74 15.94
C TYR A 121 11.60 15.89 15.10
N ASP A 122 10.97 14.90 15.70
CA ASP A 122 9.93 14.10 15.05
C ASP A 122 8.70 14.97 14.71
N ARG A 123 8.27 15.81 15.66
CA ARG A 123 7.16 16.74 15.42
C ARG A 123 7.48 17.73 14.31
N GLN A 124 8.70 18.25 14.25
CA GLN A 124 9.13 19.13 13.16
C GLN A 124 9.09 18.38 11.82
N LYS A 125 9.59 17.15 11.76
CA LYS A 125 9.51 16.31 10.54
C LYS A 125 8.06 16.06 10.11
N TYR A 126 7.19 15.77 11.08
CA TYR A 126 5.76 15.58 10.83
C TYR A 126 5.15 16.86 10.24
N GLU A 127 5.36 18.01 10.86
CA GLU A 127 4.82 19.30 10.42
C GLU A 127 5.30 19.66 9.01
N ASP A 128 6.59 19.48 8.74
CA ASP A 128 7.19 19.72 7.42
C ASP A 128 6.54 18.82 6.34
N LEU A 129 6.37 17.53 6.64
CA LEU A 129 5.73 16.58 5.73
C LEU A 129 4.24 16.90 5.55
N ALA A 130 3.51 17.12 6.64
CA ALA A 130 2.06 17.35 6.62
C ALA A 130 1.69 18.67 5.92
N SER A 131 2.55 19.70 6.00
CA SER A 131 2.39 20.96 5.29
C SER A 131 2.83 20.91 3.83
N GLY A 132 3.51 19.82 3.40
CA GLY A 132 4.13 19.74 2.08
C GLY A 132 5.35 20.66 1.90
N ASN A 133 5.86 21.25 2.96
CA ASN A 133 7.01 22.16 2.90
C ASN A 133 8.35 21.39 2.95
N VAL A 134 8.51 20.47 2.03
CA VAL A 134 9.70 19.61 1.94
C VAL A 134 10.25 19.58 0.52
N ASN A 135 11.58 19.54 0.41
CA ASN A 135 12.26 19.32 -0.86
C ASN A 135 12.29 17.82 -1.23
N GLU A 136 12.78 17.52 -2.42
CA GLU A 136 12.84 16.16 -2.96
C GLU A 136 13.61 15.18 -2.06
N VAL A 137 14.76 15.62 -1.51
CA VAL A 137 15.59 14.77 -0.63
C VAL A 137 14.85 14.42 0.67
N ARG A 138 14.18 15.39 1.28
CA ARG A 138 13.39 15.15 2.50
C ARG A 138 12.17 14.30 2.22
N LEU A 139 11.50 14.54 1.10
CA LEU A 139 10.33 13.77 0.71
C LEU A 139 10.68 12.29 0.44
N SER A 140 11.85 12.01 -0.12
CA SER A 140 12.30 10.63 -0.35
C SER A 140 12.50 9.83 0.95
N ALA A 141 12.67 10.49 2.09
CA ALA A 141 12.77 9.86 3.41
C ALA A 141 11.41 9.77 4.14
N ALA A 142 10.32 10.28 3.56
CA ALA A 142 9.02 10.42 4.24
C ALA A 142 8.47 9.08 4.77
N LEU A 143 8.55 8.00 3.98
CA LEU A 143 8.09 6.68 4.40
C LEU A 143 8.89 6.12 5.58
N GLN A 144 10.19 6.35 5.60
CA GLN A 144 11.07 5.93 6.69
C GLN A 144 10.75 6.71 7.98
N ASP A 145 10.69 8.04 7.89
CA ASP A 145 10.41 8.90 9.03
C ASP A 145 9.02 8.61 9.63
N LEU A 146 7.99 8.47 8.77
CA LEU A 146 6.63 8.18 9.23
C LEU A 146 6.52 6.78 9.85
N SER A 147 7.18 5.77 9.25
CA SER A 147 7.22 4.42 9.80
C SER A 147 7.85 4.35 11.19
N ASP A 148 8.97 5.05 11.38
CA ASP A 148 9.67 5.11 12.68
C ASP A 148 8.77 5.75 13.75
N MET A 149 8.17 6.90 13.46
CA MET A 149 7.26 7.58 14.38
C MET A 149 6.06 6.71 14.76
N LEU A 150 5.41 6.08 13.78
CA LEU A 150 4.27 5.17 14.00
C LEU A 150 4.66 3.94 14.81
N HIS A 151 5.80 3.32 14.49
CA HIS A 151 6.29 2.15 15.23
C HIS A 151 6.53 2.52 16.71
N ARG A 152 7.16 3.64 16.98
CA ARG A 152 7.39 4.09 18.36
C ARG A 152 6.09 4.44 19.07
N HIS A 153 5.17 5.12 18.39
CA HIS A 153 3.88 5.50 18.99
C HIS A 153 3.04 4.27 19.36
N TYR A 154 2.83 3.35 18.43
CA TYR A 154 1.94 2.19 18.64
C TYR A 154 2.64 0.99 19.30
N GLY A 155 3.97 0.92 19.29
CA GLY A 155 4.73 -0.24 19.77
C GLY A 155 4.63 -1.45 18.83
N VAL A 156 4.06 -1.26 17.64
CA VAL A 156 3.99 -2.25 16.56
C VAL A 156 4.34 -1.57 15.24
N ALA A 157 5.17 -2.23 14.43
CA ALA A 157 5.62 -1.66 13.17
C ALA A 157 4.45 -1.58 12.16
N PRO A 158 4.32 -0.46 11.40
CA PRO A 158 3.26 -0.25 10.43
C PRO A 158 3.34 -1.21 9.24
N ILE A 159 2.23 -1.28 8.52
CA ILE A 159 2.14 -1.87 7.19
C ILE A 159 2.12 -0.73 6.17
N ILE A 160 2.91 -0.84 5.10
CA ILE A 160 2.91 0.12 3.99
C ILE A 160 2.17 -0.52 2.82
N ILE A 161 1.15 0.16 2.31
CA ILE A 161 0.37 -0.25 1.14
C ILE A 161 0.47 0.83 0.07
N ILE A 162 0.96 0.46 -1.13
CA ILE A 162 1.15 1.38 -2.24
C ILE A 162 0.42 0.86 -3.46
N ASP A 163 -0.64 1.54 -3.85
CA ASP A 163 -1.44 1.20 -5.03
C ASP A 163 -0.99 2.00 -6.27
N GLU A 164 -0.94 1.32 -7.41
CA GLU A 164 -0.51 1.87 -8.70
C GLU A 164 0.87 2.58 -8.67
N TYR A 165 1.85 1.93 -8.03
CA TYR A 165 3.21 2.48 -7.84
C TYR A 165 3.90 2.89 -9.15
N ASP A 166 3.50 2.28 -10.26
CA ASP A 166 4.11 2.45 -11.58
C ASP A 166 3.48 3.55 -12.42
N THR A 167 2.37 4.17 -11.98
CA THR A 167 1.70 5.23 -12.73
C THR A 167 2.61 6.45 -12.99
N PRO A 168 3.31 7.04 -12.00
CA PRO A 168 4.21 8.16 -12.26
C PRO A 168 5.40 7.78 -13.15
N ILE A 169 5.83 6.52 -13.08
CA ILE A 169 6.95 6.00 -13.89
C ILE A 169 6.54 5.87 -15.35
N GLN A 170 5.31 5.40 -15.61
CA GLN A 170 4.74 5.36 -16.96
C GLN A 170 4.69 6.77 -17.57
N GLN A 171 4.25 7.77 -16.79
CA GLN A 171 4.25 9.16 -17.25
C GLN A 171 5.66 9.67 -17.56
N GLY A 172 6.62 9.40 -16.69
CA GLY A 172 8.02 9.74 -16.93
C GLY A 172 8.58 9.14 -18.22
N HIS A 173 8.22 7.89 -18.52
CA HIS A 173 8.62 7.23 -19.76
C HIS A 173 7.98 7.88 -21.00
N MET A 174 6.71 8.26 -20.92
CA MET A 174 5.97 8.88 -22.01
C MET A 174 6.43 10.32 -22.29
N ASN A 175 6.82 11.05 -21.25
CA ASN A 175 7.06 12.49 -21.30
C ASN A 175 8.53 12.89 -21.11
N GLY A 176 9.45 11.92 -21.07
CA GLY A 176 10.89 12.17 -21.13
C GLY A 176 11.58 12.50 -19.80
N PHE A 177 10.93 12.28 -18.65
CA PHE A 177 11.54 12.43 -17.32
C PHE A 177 11.70 11.09 -16.56
N TYR A 178 11.80 9.99 -17.29
CA TYR A 178 11.87 8.62 -16.73
C TYR A 178 12.96 8.44 -15.67
N GLU A 179 14.20 8.85 -15.99
CA GLU A 179 15.32 8.67 -15.05
C GLU A 179 15.12 9.44 -13.74
N THR A 180 14.53 10.64 -13.81
CA THR A 180 14.25 11.48 -12.63
C THR A 180 13.22 10.81 -11.73
N VAL A 181 12.08 10.40 -12.29
CA VAL A 181 11.01 9.76 -11.50
C VAL A 181 11.46 8.42 -10.93
N VAL A 182 12.21 7.61 -11.69
CA VAL A 182 12.74 6.32 -11.24
C VAL A 182 13.73 6.51 -10.07
N ASN A 183 14.62 7.49 -10.15
CA ASN A 183 15.56 7.78 -9.07
C ASN A 183 14.85 8.22 -7.80
N PHE A 184 13.87 9.11 -7.91
CA PHE A 184 13.07 9.55 -6.77
C PHE A 184 12.29 8.38 -6.14
N MET A 185 11.53 7.62 -6.93
CA MET A 185 10.73 6.49 -6.44
C MET A 185 11.60 5.39 -5.83
N ARG A 186 12.79 5.14 -6.40
CA ARG A 186 13.78 4.22 -5.81
C ARG A 186 14.20 4.65 -4.42
N ASN A 187 14.50 5.93 -4.23
CA ASN A 187 14.90 6.45 -2.93
C ASN A 187 13.76 6.38 -1.92
N LEU A 188 12.55 6.76 -2.31
CA LEU A 188 11.35 6.70 -1.47
C LEU A 188 11.06 5.25 -1.02
N PHE A 189 11.07 4.30 -1.94
CA PHE A 189 10.78 2.89 -1.62
C PHE A 189 11.93 2.22 -0.88
N SER A 190 13.19 2.56 -1.19
CA SER A 190 14.33 2.05 -0.42
C SER A 190 14.27 2.50 1.02
N GLY A 191 14.02 3.77 1.29
CA GLY A 191 13.89 4.28 2.66
C GLY A 191 12.73 3.65 3.43
N GLY A 192 11.59 3.45 2.74
CA GLY A 192 10.40 2.87 3.36
C GLY A 192 10.45 1.34 3.54
N LEU A 193 11.02 0.61 2.59
CA LEU A 193 10.82 -0.84 2.49
C LEU A 193 12.11 -1.68 2.57
N LYS A 194 13.29 -1.06 2.30
CA LYS A 194 14.55 -1.79 2.33
C LYS A 194 15.18 -1.71 3.72
N ASP A 195 15.43 -2.87 4.31
CA ASP A 195 16.14 -2.98 5.60
C ASP A 195 15.60 -2.02 6.68
N ASN A 196 14.31 -1.66 6.57
CA ASN A 196 13.63 -0.76 7.50
C ASN A 196 13.08 -1.58 8.68
N PRO A 197 13.67 -1.48 9.89
CA PRO A 197 13.23 -2.24 11.07
C PRO A 197 11.87 -1.75 11.60
N HIS A 198 11.39 -0.62 11.10
CA HIS A 198 10.15 0.02 11.49
C HIS A 198 8.98 -0.30 10.55
N VAL A 199 9.10 -1.31 9.69
CA VAL A 199 8.02 -1.78 8.81
C VAL A 199 7.80 -3.26 9.00
N ASN A 200 6.55 -3.66 9.19
CA ASN A 200 6.16 -5.05 9.34
C ASN A 200 6.02 -5.73 7.97
N TYR A 201 5.20 -5.13 7.10
CA TYR A 201 4.93 -5.63 5.76
C TYR A 201 4.79 -4.48 4.77
N GLY A 202 5.14 -4.75 3.50
CA GLY A 202 4.90 -3.87 2.38
C GLY A 202 4.05 -4.55 1.30
N PHE A 203 3.02 -3.87 0.82
CA PHE A 203 2.21 -4.28 -0.32
C PHE A 203 2.30 -3.24 -1.42
N LEU A 204 2.66 -3.66 -2.62
CA LEU A 204 2.66 -2.80 -3.79
C LEU A 204 1.78 -3.41 -4.87
N SER A 205 1.03 -2.59 -5.56
CA SER A 205 0.28 -3.00 -6.75
C SER A 205 0.60 -2.13 -7.95
N GLY A 206 0.64 -2.74 -9.13
CA GLY A 206 0.89 -2.07 -10.40
C GLY A 206 0.48 -2.90 -11.60
N ILE A 207 0.68 -2.36 -12.79
CA ILE A 207 0.43 -3.04 -14.07
C ILE A 207 1.72 -3.66 -14.59
N LEU A 208 2.79 -2.89 -14.51
CA LEU A 208 4.10 -3.25 -15.03
C LEU A 208 4.97 -3.86 -13.93
N ARG A 209 5.72 -4.87 -14.32
CA ARG A 209 6.94 -5.20 -13.62
C ARG A 209 8.02 -4.24 -14.13
N VAL A 210 8.10 -3.05 -13.54
CA VAL A 210 9.25 -2.17 -13.82
C VAL A 210 10.51 -2.97 -13.47
N ALA A 211 11.52 -2.92 -14.34
CA ALA A 211 12.70 -3.76 -14.21
C ALA A 211 13.21 -3.74 -12.77
N LYS A 212 13.34 -4.92 -12.16
CA LYS A 212 13.75 -5.10 -10.76
C LYS A 212 15.02 -4.30 -10.44
N GLU A 213 15.85 -4.11 -11.45
CA GLU A 213 17.12 -3.40 -11.40
C GLU A 213 16.99 -1.87 -11.31
N SER A 214 15.84 -1.30 -11.69
CA SER A 214 15.69 0.16 -11.70
C SER A 214 15.12 0.72 -10.38
N ILE A 215 14.06 0.13 -9.82
CA ILE A 215 13.38 0.66 -8.62
C ILE A 215 13.59 -0.22 -7.40
N PHE A 216 13.62 -1.53 -7.59
CA PHE A 216 13.68 -2.51 -6.51
C PHE A 216 15.07 -3.16 -6.36
N SER A 217 16.12 -2.60 -6.96
CA SER A 217 17.48 -3.16 -6.96
C SER A 217 18.09 -3.39 -5.57
N GLY A 218 17.49 -2.79 -4.55
CA GLY A 218 17.93 -2.95 -3.19
C GLY A 218 17.00 -3.81 -2.30
N LEU A 219 15.82 -4.22 -2.79
CA LEU A 219 14.87 -5.01 -2.01
C LEU A 219 15.15 -6.51 -2.19
N ASN A 220 16.02 -7.05 -1.32
CA ASN A 220 16.40 -8.47 -1.35
C ASN A 220 15.24 -9.41 -1.05
N ASN A 221 14.23 -8.94 -0.31
CA ASN A 221 13.08 -9.72 0.19
C ASN A 221 11.78 -9.39 -0.56
N LEU A 222 11.86 -8.87 -1.79
CA LEU A 222 10.70 -8.58 -2.62
C LEU A 222 10.16 -9.87 -3.23
N LYS A 223 8.93 -10.23 -2.88
CA LYS A 223 8.16 -11.29 -3.53
C LYS A 223 7.29 -10.70 -4.62
N ILE A 224 7.52 -11.09 -5.86
CA ILE A 224 6.73 -10.64 -7.01
C ILE A 224 5.69 -11.71 -7.33
N ASN A 225 4.43 -11.29 -7.43
CA ASN A 225 3.32 -12.12 -7.88
C ASN A 225 2.75 -11.52 -9.17
N SER A 226 3.07 -12.12 -10.29
CA SER A 226 2.59 -11.71 -11.61
C SER A 226 1.29 -12.45 -12.00
N VAL A 227 0.70 -12.06 -13.12
CA VAL A 227 -0.48 -12.76 -13.67
C VAL A 227 -0.17 -14.20 -14.09
N LEU A 228 1.11 -14.54 -14.27
CA LEU A 228 1.56 -15.88 -14.64
C LEU A 228 1.75 -16.80 -13.43
N ASP A 229 1.74 -16.24 -12.21
CA ASP A 229 1.86 -17.03 -11.00
C ASP A 229 0.50 -17.59 -10.61
N GLU A 230 0.41 -18.89 -10.37
CA GLU A 230 -0.83 -19.54 -9.91
C GLU A 230 -1.26 -19.03 -8.55
N ARG A 231 -0.28 -18.73 -7.70
CA ARG A 231 -0.51 -18.18 -6.37
C ARG A 231 -1.13 -16.80 -6.45
N TYR A 232 -2.10 -16.51 -5.61
CA TYR A 232 -2.92 -15.30 -5.61
C TYR A 232 -3.72 -15.05 -6.92
N SER A 233 -3.65 -15.95 -7.92
CA SER A 233 -4.35 -15.75 -9.20
C SER A 233 -5.87 -15.64 -9.02
N GLU A 234 -6.45 -16.41 -8.11
CA GLU A 234 -7.89 -16.42 -7.82
C GLU A 234 -8.40 -15.16 -7.10
N TYR A 235 -7.50 -14.34 -6.52
CA TYR A 235 -7.90 -13.13 -5.80
C TYR A 235 -8.00 -11.90 -6.68
N PHE A 236 -7.46 -11.96 -7.89
CA PHE A 236 -7.52 -10.86 -8.86
C PHE A 236 -8.42 -11.22 -10.03
N GLY A 237 -9.42 -10.35 -10.32
CA GLY A 237 -10.43 -10.60 -11.34
C GLY A 237 -11.47 -11.65 -10.92
N PHE A 238 -12.15 -12.22 -11.91
CA PHE A 238 -13.14 -13.26 -11.72
C PHE A 238 -12.58 -14.61 -12.16
N THR A 239 -12.80 -15.63 -11.35
CA THR A 239 -12.60 -17.01 -11.80
C THR A 239 -13.75 -17.42 -12.72
N THR A 240 -13.54 -18.43 -13.56
CA THR A 240 -14.61 -18.96 -14.45
C THR A 240 -15.87 -19.38 -13.68
N ALA A 241 -15.72 -19.86 -12.45
CA ALA A 241 -16.84 -20.25 -11.60
C ALA A 241 -17.62 -19.05 -11.07
N GLU A 242 -16.91 -17.95 -10.71
CA GLU A 242 -17.50 -16.68 -10.23
C GLU A 242 -18.22 -15.94 -11.36
N ASP A 243 -17.64 -15.90 -12.57
CA ASP A 243 -18.23 -15.30 -13.76
C ASP A 243 -19.55 -15.97 -14.14
N ARG A 244 -19.61 -17.31 -14.14
CA ARG A 244 -20.85 -18.07 -14.39
C ARG A 244 -21.94 -17.81 -13.36
N LYS A 245 -21.59 -17.50 -12.11
CA LYS A 245 -22.58 -17.13 -11.08
C LYS A 245 -23.11 -15.72 -11.28
N SER A 246 -22.25 -14.77 -11.62
CA SER A 246 -22.67 -13.39 -11.89
C SER A 246 -23.59 -13.28 -13.11
N THR A 247 -23.31 -14.06 -14.16
CA THR A 247 -24.12 -14.10 -15.38
C THR A 247 -25.51 -14.73 -15.19
N ARG A 248 -25.69 -15.57 -14.15
CA ARG A 248 -27.01 -16.16 -13.80
C ARG A 248 -27.90 -15.27 -12.93
N LEU A 249 -27.34 -14.20 -12.38
CA LEU A 249 -28.06 -13.25 -11.53
C LEU A 249 -28.52 -12.00 -12.29
N ASN A 250 -28.14 -11.85 -13.56
CA ASN A 250 -28.63 -10.86 -14.52
C ASN A 250 -29.60 -11.52 -15.53
#